data_b4d7f8dd2e4999172405cad783c6594c
#
_entry.id   b4d7f8dd2e4999172405cad783c6594c
#
_cell.length_a   1.000
_cell.length_b   1.000
_cell.length_c   1.000
_cell.angle_alpha   90.00
_cell.angle_beta   90.00
_cell.angle_gamma   90.00
#
_symmetry.space_group_name_H-M   'P 1'
#
loop_
_entity.id
_entity.type
_entity.pdbx_description
1 polymer ?
#
loop_
_entity_poly.entity_id
_entity_poly.type
_entity_poly.pdbx_seq_one_letter_code
_entity_poly.pdbx_strand_id
1 'polypeptide(L)'
;MSQFQILLTPVVAMMGFAYLLSAAMRRFHNSQQEQVAFGMLIGVTIAIGMANPLSLGDGLIFDSRTLLTGAAVAFVGPIAGLIAMAFGIVFRIYLGGAGMMSGVVGLVLAFTLALAWVHLIRGRIKSSVFTDALLGAAVTPSIVAIFLLPFDLATTLFFSILPALLICNIVGAAAIGLVFRRERRYLSEVRKMQSLARIDSLTNLLNRRGMDREVGATKFDTTRGHVLFYFDVDNFKAINDGFGHDAGDAALAIVAARIKDIIRGEAVFARQGGDEFSIYVASLESRDVQGVADRLCSAISSQKFSHNGDVFPVTISLGGYWTKQDLTLQEMISRADEQLLFAKRAGKSRARVAFDQDRNASNVA
;
A
#
# COMPACT_ATOMS: atom_id res chain seq x y z
N MET A 1 -8.63 13.54 -41.36
CA MET A 1 -7.63 12.84 -40.49
C MET A 1 -7.17 11.58 -41.24
N SER A 2 -5.87 11.30 -41.26
CA SER A 2 -5.37 10.08 -41.91
C SER A 2 -5.84 8.83 -41.15
N GLN A 3 -6.06 7.71 -41.87
CA GLN A 3 -6.42 6.42 -41.22
C GLN A 3 -5.46 6.02 -40.10
N PHE A 4 -4.21 6.48 -40.20
CA PHE A 4 -3.18 6.26 -39.18
C PHE A 4 -3.43 6.99 -37.87
N GLN A 5 -3.99 8.21 -37.86
CA GLN A 5 -4.35 8.96 -36.66
C GLN A 5 -5.52 8.30 -35.91
N ILE A 6 -6.44 7.69 -36.66
CA ILE A 6 -7.59 6.98 -36.12
C ILE A 6 -7.16 5.75 -35.26
N LEU A 7 -6.12 5.02 -35.73
CA LEU A 7 -5.57 3.86 -35.02
C LEU A 7 -4.62 4.25 -33.88
N LEU A 8 -3.92 5.38 -34.01
CA LEU A 8 -2.90 5.79 -33.03
C LEU A 8 -3.51 6.43 -31.77
N THR A 9 -4.59 7.20 -31.90
CA THR A 9 -5.21 7.92 -30.79
C THR A 9 -5.66 7.00 -29.64
N PRO A 10 -6.38 5.88 -29.87
CA PRO A 10 -6.73 4.93 -28.82
C PRO A 10 -5.52 4.28 -28.16
N VAL A 11 -4.48 3.97 -28.92
CA VAL A 11 -3.25 3.34 -28.40
C VAL A 11 -2.49 4.31 -27.49
N VAL A 12 -2.35 5.56 -27.88
CA VAL A 12 -1.69 6.60 -27.07
C VAL A 12 -2.51 6.86 -25.80
N ALA A 13 -3.83 6.95 -25.90
CA ALA A 13 -4.71 7.09 -24.75
C ALA A 13 -4.59 5.90 -23.78
N MET A 14 -4.51 4.66 -24.30
CA MET A 14 -4.30 3.45 -23.50
C MET A 14 -2.93 3.42 -22.83
N MET A 15 -1.86 3.87 -23.49
CA MET A 15 -0.52 3.97 -22.90
C MET A 15 -0.46 5.02 -21.78
N GLY A 16 -1.02 6.19 -22.01
CA GLY A 16 -1.16 7.24 -21.00
C GLY A 16 -1.98 6.77 -19.79
N PHE A 17 -3.09 6.10 -20.04
CA PHE A 17 -3.92 5.48 -19.01
C PHE A 17 -3.15 4.43 -18.21
N ALA A 18 -2.41 3.53 -18.86
CA ALA A 18 -1.60 2.52 -18.19
C ALA A 18 -0.51 3.13 -17.28
N TYR A 19 0.11 4.22 -17.72
CA TYR A 19 1.11 4.94 -16.92
C TYR A 19 0.49 5.61 -15.68
N LEU A 20 -0.60 6.34 -15.86
CA LEU A 20 -1.33 6.99 -14.76
C LEU A 20 -1.88 5.96 -13.77
N LEU A 21 -2.32 4.82 -14.28
CA LEU A 21 -2.75 3.68 -13.48
C LEU A 21 -1.63 3.17 -12.58
N SER A 22 -0.44 2.93 -13.15
CA SER A 22 0.74 2.48 -12.43
C SER A 22 1.12 3.47 -11.32
N ALA A 23 1.12 4.78 -11.61
CA ALA A 23 1.42 5.82 -10.63
C ALA A 23 0.41 5.85 -9.48
N ALA A 24 -0.90 5.73 -9.78
CA ALA A 24 -1.94 5.71 -8.77
C ALA A 24 -1.88 4.46 -7.87
N MET A 25 -1.63 3.26 -8.43
CA MET A 25 -1.47 2.02 -7.65
C MET A 25 -0.30 2.07 -6.67
N ARG A 26 0.74 2.87 -6.94
CA ARG A 26 1.87 3.07 -6.02
C ARG A 26 1.56 4.02 -4.87
N ARG A 27 0.65 4.98 -5.07
CA ARG A 27 0.35 6.03 -4.10
C ARG A 27 -0.75 5.67 -3.11
N PHE A 28 -1.77 4.94 -3.55
CA PHE A 28 -2.93 4.63 -2.70
C PHE A 28 -2.81 3.24 -2.09
N HIS A 29 -2.95 3.17 -0.75
CA HIS A 29 -2.87 1.93 0.03
C HIS A 29 -4.26 1.49 0.55
N ASN A 30 -5.27 2.35 0.46
CA ASN A 30 -6.63 2.07 0.89
C ASN A 30 -7.49 1.72 -0.33
N SER A 31 -8.14 0.56 -0.32
CA SER A 31 -8.92 0.05 -1.45
C SER A 31 -10.06 0.98 -1.88
N GLN A 32 -10.68 1.73 -0.98
CA GLN A 32 -11.74 2.68 -1.34
C GLN A 32 -11.19 3.95 -1.98
N GLN A 33 -10.13 4.54 -1.43
CA GLN A 33 -9.46 5.71 -2.02
C GLN A 33 -8.88 5.38 -3.40
N GLU A 34 -8.32 4.19 -3.55
CA GLU A 34 -7.85 3.67 -4.83
C GLU A 34 -8.99 3.63 -5.84
N GLN A 35 -10.14 3.06 -5.51
CA GLN A 35 -11.30 2.99 -6.42
C GLN A 35 -11.81 4.37 -6.82
N VAL A 36 -11.88 5.33 -5.89
CA VAL A 36 -12.31 6.70 -6.19
C VAL A 36 -11.34 7.38 -7.14
N ALA A 37 -10.03 7.35 -6.85
CA ALA A 37 -9.01 7.97 -7.68
C ALA A 37 -8.99 7.40 -9.10
N PHE A 38 -9.05 6.07 -9.22
CA PHE A 38 -9.12 5.40 -10.53
C PHE A 38 -10.42 5.69 -11.26
N GLY A 39 -11.55 5.71 -10.56
CA GLY A 39 -12.85 6.05 -11.14
C GLY A 39 -12.86 7.44 -11.77
N MET A 40 -12.29 8.44 -11.08
CA MET A 40 -12.12 9.78 -11.61
C MET A 40 -11.18 9.83 -12.82
N LEU A 41 -10.03 9.16 -12.76
CA LEU A 41 -9.07 9.11 -13.84
C LEU A 41 -9.67 8.49 -15.11
N ILE A 42 -10.37 7.34 -14.96
CA ILE A 42 -11.04 6.67 -16.06
C ILE A 42 -12.18 7.54 -16.60
N GLY A 43 -12.95 8.20 -15.73
CA GLY A 43 -14.02 9.11 -16.11
C GLY A 43 -13.52 10.29 -16.97
N VAL A 44 -12.42 10.89 -16.58
CA VAL A 44 -11.75 11.94 -17.39
C VAL A 44 -11.28 11.38 -18.74
N THR A 45 -10.70 10.18 -18.76
CA THR A 45 -10.27 9.52 -20.01
C THR A 45 -11.45 9.26 -20.95
N ILE A 46 -12.60 8.84 -20.39
CA ILE A 46 -13.84 8.66 -21.15
C ILE A 46 -14.30 10.01 -21.75
N ALA A 47 -14.28 11.09 -20.96
CA ALA A 47 -14.66 12.42 -21.43
C ALA A 47 -13.75 12.93 -22.55
N ILE A 48 -12.43 12.76 -22.43
CA ILE A 48 -11.47 13.11 -23.49
C ILE A 48 -11.72 12.29 -24.77
N GLY A 49 -12.00 10.98 -24.63
CA GLY A 49 -12.35 10.12 -25.77
C GLY A 49 -13.60 10.59 -26.48
N MET A 50 -14.62 11.01 -25.73
CA MET A 50 -15.87 11.56 -26.32
C MET A 50 -15.70 12.96 -26.91
N ALA A 51 -14.74 13.76 -26.44
CA ALA A 51 -14.43 15.08 -27.01
C ALA A 51 -13.72 14.97 -28.37
N ASN A 52 -13.04 13.85 -28.65
CA ASN A 52 -12.35 13.57 -29.90
C ASN A 52 -12.90 12.29 -30.57
N PRO A 53 -14.19 12.27 -30.93
CA PRO A 53 -14.83 11.04 -31.40
C PRO A 53 -14.46 10.72 -32.86
N LEU A 54 -14.58 9.43 -33.18
CA LEU A 54 -14.82 9.04 -34.57
C LEU A 54 -16.29 9.40 -34.88
N SER A 55 -16.54 10.54 -35.49
CA SER A 55 -17.89 10.93 -35.89
C SER A 55 -18.34 10.14 -37.11
N LEU A 56 -19.47 9.46 -36.97
CA LEU A 56 -20.15 8.73 -38.03
C LEU A 56 -21.26 9.57 -38.68
N GLY A 57 -21.32 10.90 -38.40
CA GLY A 57 -22.34 11.84 -38.86
C GLY A 57 -23.32 12.21 -37.73
N ASP A 58 -24.03 13.33 -37.86
CA ASP A 58 -25.16 13.86 -37.06
C ASP A 58 -25.18 13.53 -35.54
N GLY A 59 -24.06 13.68 -34.85
CA GLY A 59 -23.96 13.46 -33.38
C GLY A 59 -23.88 11.99 -32.96
N LEU A 60 -23.59 11.08 -33.89
CA LEU A 60 -23.27 9.68 -33.62
C LEU A 60 -21.77 9.56 -33.32
N ILE A 61 -21.46 9.19 -32.08
CA ILE A 61 -20.11 9.13 -31.54
C ILE A 61 -19.75 7.66 -31.28
N PHE A 62 -18.66 7.22 -31.86
CA PHE A 62 -18.05 5.92 -31.57
C PHE A 62 -16.75 6.11 -30.80
N ASP A 63 -16.67 5.51 -29.61
CA ASP A 63 -15.50 5.57 -28.74
C ASP A 63 -15.40 4.34 -27.81
N SER A 64 -14.37 4.30 -26.96
CA SER A 64 -14.07 3.18 -26.03
C SER A 64 -14.75 3.27 -24.67
N ARG A 65 -15.73 4.16 -24.46
CA ARG A 65 -16.33 4.43 -23.13
C ARG A 65 -16.93 3.21 -22.46
N THR A 66 -17.59 2.32 -23.22
CA THR A 66 -18.20 1.10 -22.68
C THR A 66 -17.15 0.11 -22.20
N LEU A 67 -16.05 -0.06 -22.95
CA LEU A 67 -14.91 -0.87 -22.55
C LEU A 67 -14.25 -0.32 -21.30
N LEU A 68 -13.97 0.99 -21.26
CA LEU A 68 -13.30 1.63 -20.11
C LEU A 68 -14.15 1.55 -18.86
N THR A 69 -15.48 1.73 -18.95
CA THR A 69 -16.42 1.54 -17.84
C THR A 69 -16.40 0.09 -17.35
N GLY A 70 -16.46 -0.88 -18.25
CA GLY A 70 -16.36 -2.30 -17.91
C GLY A 70 -15.03 -2.67 -17.29
N ALA A 71 -13.91 -2.14 -17.81
CA ALA A 71 -12.58 -2.35 -17.27
C ALA A 71 -12.43 -1.75 -15.85
N ALA A 72 -13.00 -0.56 -15.60
CA ALA A 72 -13.03 0.04 -14.27
C ALA A 72 -13.70 -0.89 -13.24
N VAL A 73 -14.88 -1.44 -13.58
CA VAL A 73 -15.58 -2.42 -12.73
C VAL A 73 -14.72 -3.66 -12.51
N ALA A 74 -14.21 -4.24 -13.60
CA ALA A 74 -13.57 -5.54 -13.55
C ALA A 74 -12.18 -5.52 -12.89
N PHE A 75 -11.36 -4.51 -13.14
CA PHE A 75 -9.97 -4.49 -12.69
C PHE A 75 -9.73 -3.67 -11.44
N VAL A 76 -10.56 -2.65 -11.19
CA VAL A 76 -10.42 -1.77 -10.01
C VAL A 76 -11.50 -2.08 -8.98
N GLY A 77 -12.76 -2.03 -9.38
CA GLY A 77 -13.88 -2.34 -8.52
C GLY A 77 -15.17 -1.57 -8.87
N PRO A 78 -16.30 -1.92 -8.22
CA PRO A 78 -17.60 -1.37 -8.58
C PRO A 78 -17.71 0.14 -8.34
N ILE A 79 -17.05 0.69 -7.32
CA ILE A 79 -17.07 2.14 -7.05
C ILE A 79 -16.35 2.89 -8.18
N ALA A 80 -15.21 2.37 -8.66
CA ALA A 80 -14.48 2.99 -9.78
C ALA A 80 -15.32 2.99 -11.06
N GLY A 81 -16.00 1.86 -11.34
CA GLY A 81 -16.90 1.75 -12.48
C GLY A 81 -18.10 2.69 -12.40
N LEU A 82 -18.67 2.86 -11.21
CA LEU A 82 -19.80 3.78 -10.98
C LEU A 82 -19.41 5.24 -11.22
N ILE A 83 -18.24 5.64 -10.71
CA ILE A 83 -17.71 7.00 -10.92
C ILE A 83 -17.41 7.23 -12.40
N ALA A 84 -16.72 6.29 -13.06
CA ALA A 84 -16.39 6.38 -14.47
C ALA A 84 -17.65 6.49 -15.35
N MET A 85 -18.68 5.66 -15.04
CA MET A 85 -19.99 5.72 -15.71
C MET A 85 -20.66 7.08 -15.50
N ALA A 86 -20.67 7.60 -14.27
CA ALA A 86 -21.28 8.90 -13.95
C ALA A 86 -20.64 10.05 -14.75
N PHE A 87 -19.31 10.08 -14.81
CA PHE A 87 -18.58 11.04 -15.66
C PHE A 87 -18.97 10.89 -17.13
N GLY A 88 -19.01 9.64 -17.63
CA GLY A 88 -19.41 9.35 -18.99
C GLY A 88 -20.84 9.82 -19.32
N ILE A 89 -21.78 9.60 -18.40
CA ILE A 89 -23.19 10.03 -18.56
C ILE A 89 -23.28 11.55 -18.59
N VAL A 90 -22.68 12.23 -17.60
CA VAL A 90 -22.70 13.72 -17.52
C VAL A 90 -22.14 14.33 -18.80
N PHE A 91 -20.98 13.83 -19.25
CA PHE A 91 -20.35 14.35 -20.46
C PHE A 91 -21.13 14.02 -21.74
N ARG A 92 -21.78 12.83 -21.79
CA ARG A 92 -22.64 12.46 -22.93
C ARG A 92 -23.88 13.34 -23.03
N ILE A 93 -24.49 13.67 -21.91
CA ILE A 93 -25.62 14.60 -21.86
C ILE A 93 -25.17 16.00 -22.31
N TYR A 94 -24.01 16.45 -21.83
CA TYR A 94 -23.43 17.75 -22.23
C TYR A 94 -23.20 17.86 -23.75
N LEU A 95 -22.72 16.81 -24.39
CA LEU A 95 -22.51 16.78 -25.85
C LEU A 95 -23.82 16.75 -26.65
N GLY A 96 -24.89 16.20 -26.07
CA GLY A 96 -26.19 16.11 -26.74
C GLY A 96 -26.20 15.24 -28.01
N GLY A 97 -27.05 15.63 -28.97
CA GLY A 97 -27.22 14.96 -30.26
C GLY A 97 -28.15 13.74 -30.26
N ALA A 98 -28.53 13.24 -31.46
CA ALA A 98 -29.50 12.17 -31.64
C ALA A 98 -29.13 10.87 -30.89
N GLY A 99 -27.85 10.54 -30.76
CA GLY A 99 -27.36 9.36 -30.06
C GLY A 99 -27.22 9.53 -28.55
N MET A 100 -27.68 10.63 -27.92
CA MET A 100 -27.46 10.89 -26.49
C MET A 100 -28.03 9.77 -25.61
N MET A 101 -29.32 9.44 -25.77
CA MET A 101 -29.97 8.41 -24.97
C MET A 101 -29.41 7.01 -25.20
N SER A 102 -29.09 6.67 -26.43
CA SER A 102 -28.40 5.41 -26.77
C SER A 102 -27.02 5.32 -26.06
N GLY A 103 -26.27 6.43 -26.02
CA GLY A 103 -24.97 6.49 -25.34
C GLY A 103 -25.07 6.35 -23.82
N VAL A 104 -26.06 6.97 -23.17
CA VAL A 104 -26.32 6.85 -21.73
C VAL A 104 -26.71 5.43 -21.35
N VAL A 105 -27.69 4.86 -22.05
CA VAL A 105 -28.16 3.48 -21.82
C VAL A 105 -27.03 2.48 -22.07
N GLY A 106 -26.21 2.69 -23.12
CA GLY A 106 -25.05 1.86 -23.40
C GLY A 106 -24.02 1.83 -22.26
N LEU A 107 -23.77 2.98 -21.60
CA LEU A 107 -22.89 3.04 -20.42
C LEU A 107 -23.47 2.25 -19.23
N VAL A 108 -24.75 2.39 -18.95
CA VAL A 108 -25.44 1.66 -17.88
C VAL A 108 -25.40 0.15 -18.15
N LEU A 109 -25.67 -0.26 -19.38
CA LEU A 109 -25.58 -1.67 -19.78
C LEU A 109 -24.15 -2.20 -19.67
N ALA A 110 -23.14 -1.45 -20.11
CA ALA A 110 -21.75 -1.88 -19.98
C ALA A 110 -21.33 -2.06 -18.51
N PHE A 111 -21.75 -1.16 -17.63
CA PHE A 111 -21.52 -1.27 -16.19
C PHE A 111 -22.18 -2.52 -15.60
N THR A 112 -23.46 -2.76 -15.89
CA THR A 112 -24.21 -3.90 -15.36
C THR A 112 -23.69 -5.24 -15.90
N LEU A 113 -23.34 -5.31 -17.19
CA LEU A 113 -22.74 -6.48 -17.81
C LEU A 113 -21.36 -6.80 -17.19
N ALA A 114 -20.55 -5.77 -16.93
CA ALA A 114 -19.25 -5.95 -16.27
C ALA A 114 -19.42 -6.41 -14.81
N LEU A 115 -20.40 -5.89 -14.07
CA LEU A 115 -20.73 -6.40 -12.73
C LEU A 115 -21.16 -7.88 -12.77
N ALA A 116 -22.03 -8.23 -13.69
CA ALA A 116 -22.45 -9.61 -13.88
C ALA A 116 -21.26 -10.52 -14.21
N TRP A 117 -20.38 -10.07 -15.10
CA TRP A 117 -19.15 -10.79 -15.44
C TRP A 117 -18.25 -11.01 -14.22
N VAL A 118 -18.04 -9.99 -13.39
CA VAL A 118 -17.22 -10.10 -12.15
C VAL A 118 -17.82 -11.15 -11.20
N HIS A 119 -19.14 -11.13 -10.98
CA HIS A 119 -19.79 -12.03 -10.04
C HIS A 119 -19.92 -13.47 -10.56
N LEU A 120 -20.22 -13.65 -11.85
CA LEU A 120 -20.53 -14.96 -12.42
C LEU A 120 -19.29 -15.70 -12.95
N ILE A 121 -18.31 -14.98 -13.47
CA ILE A 121 -17.20 -15.56 -14.25
C ILE A 121 -15.85 -15.39 -13.55
N ARG A 122 -15.50 -14.18 -13.13
CA ARG A 122 -14.16 -13.88 -12.63
C ARG A 122 -13.74 -14.68 -11.41
N GLY A 123 -14.67 -15.01 -10.51
CA GLY A 123 -14.39 -15.81 -9.31
C GLY A 123 -14.19 -17.30 -9.60
N ARG A 124 -14.60 -17.79 -10.78
CA ARG A 124 -14.59 -19.21 -11.15
C ARG A 124 -13.45 -19.60 -12.09
N ILE A 125 -12.85 -18.64 -12.78
CA ILE A 125 -11.79 -18.88 -13.77
C ILE A 125 -10.50 -18.19 -13.31
N LYS A 126 -9.34 -18.90 -13.46
CA LYS A 126 -8.04 -18.29 -13.18
C LYS A 126 -7.82 -17.06 -14.06
N SER A 127 -7.39 -15.95 -13.44
CA SER A 127 -7.08 -14.72 -14.16
C SER A 127 -6.01 -14.95 -15.23
N SER A 128 -6.38 -14.71 -16.48
CA SER A 128 -5.53 -14.91 -17.66
C SER A 128 -5.87 -13.87 -18.72
N VAL A 129 -5.07 -13.79 -19.78
CA VAL A 129 -5.39 -12.95 -20.94
C VAL A 129 -6.73 -13.36 -21.57
N PHE A 130 -7.04 -14.65 -21.53
CA PHE A 130 -8.31 -15.17 -22.06
C PHE A 130 -9.50 -14.67 -21.23
N THR A 131 -9.43 -14.71 -19.89
CA THR A 131 -10.52 -14.18 -19.05
C THR A 131 -10.72 -12.69 -19.22
N ASP A 132 -9.65 -11.92 -19.45
CA ASP A 132 -9.79 -10.49 -19.73
C ASP A 132 -10.39 -10.24 -21.12
N ALA A 133 -10.01 -11.02 -22.12
CA ALA A 133 -10.63 -10.98 -23.44
C ALA A 133 -12.13 -11.27 -23.40
N LEU A 134 -12.56 -12.23 -22.55
CA LEU A 134 -13.97 -12.53 -22.31
C LEU A 134 -14.73 -11.34 -21.69
N LEU A 135 -14.10 -10.49 -20.89
CA LEU A 135 -14.72 -9.24 -20.42
C LEU A 135 -15.09 -8.34 -21.61
N GLY A 136 -14.17 -8.19 -22.59
CA GLY A 136 -14.46 -7.42 -23.80
C GLY A 136 -15.67 -7.94 -24.55
N ALA A 137 -15.75 -9.27 -24.71
CA ALA A 137 -16.94 -9.91 -25.31
C ALA A 137 -18.20 -9.68 -24.48
N ALA A 138 -18.11 -9.76 -23.13
CA ALA A 138 -19.22 -9.61 -22.20
C ALA A 138 -19.82 -8.19 -22.18
N VAL A 139 -19.02 -7.15 -22.39
CA VAL A 139 -19.52 -5.76 -22.42
C VAL A 139 -20.04 -5.35 -23.80
N THR A 140 -19.65 -6.04 -24.88
CA THR A 140 -20.07 -5.73 -26.24
C THR A 140 -21.59 -5.71 -26.46
N PRO A 141 -22.43 -6.57 -25.83
CA PRO A 141 -23.89 -6.50 -25.95
C PRO A 141 -24.52 -5.16 -25.55
N SER A 142 -23.76 -4.28 -24.84
CA SER A 142 -24.23 -2.91 -24.55
C SER A 142 -24.55 -2.10 -25.82
N ILE A 143 -24.04 -2.51 -27.00
CA ILE A 143 -24.35 -1.91 -28.30
C ILE A 143 -25.86 -1.99 -28.63
N VAL A 144 -26.61 -2.90 -28.00
CA VAL A 144 -28.08 -3.02 -28.16
C VAL A 144 -28.78 -1.70 -27.84
N ALA A 145 -28.19 -0.83 -27.03
CA ALA A 145 -28.71 0.52 -26.78
C ALA A 145 -28.86 1.37 -28.07
N ILE A 146 -28.22 0.97 -29.19
CA ILE A 146 -28.35 1.66 -30.48
C ILE A 146 -29.79 1.60 -31.05
N PHE A 147 -30.58 0.58 -30.63
CA PHE A 147 -31.98 0.44 -31.05
C PHE A 147 -32.94 1.47 -30.40
N LEU A 148 -32.40 2.39 -29.61
CA LEU A 148 -33.10 3.63 -29.20
C LEU A 148 -33.12 4.68 -30.30
N LEU A 149 -32.39 4.48 -31.39
CA LEU A 149 -32.45 5.25 -32.62
C LEU A 149 -33.55 4.70 -33.54
N PRO A 150 -33.97 5.45 -34.59
CA PRO A 150 -34.88 4.93 -35.62
C PRO A 150 -34.41 3.59 -36.18
N PHE A 151 -35.33 2.62 -36.32
CA PHE A 151 -34.99 1.21 -36.54
C PHE A 151 -34.11 0.96 -37.78
N ASP A 152 -34.35 1.64 -38.89
CA ASP A 152 -33.54 1.48 -40.13
C ASP A 152 -32.12 1.97 -39.95
N LEU A 153 -31.96 3.08 -39.24
CA LEU A 153 -30.63 3.61 -38.88
C LEU A 153 -29.91 2.71 -37.89
N ALA A 154 -30.64 2.26 -36.85
CA ALA A 154 -30.11 1.37 -35.81
C ALA A 154 -29.58 0.06 -36.37
N THR A 155 -30.34 -0.60 -37.26
CA THR A 155 -29.95 -1.86 -37.90
C THR A 155 -28.71 -1.68 -38.79
N THR A 156 -28.66 -0.64 -39.62
CA THR A 156 -27.52 -0.32 -40.46
C THR A 156 -26.26 -0.11 -39.63
N LEU A 157 -26.32 0.71 -38.61
CA LEU A 157 -25.20 0.99 -37.71
C LEU A 157 -24.78 -0.23 -36.90
N PHE A 158 -25.73 -1.00 -36.39
CA PHE A 158 -25.47 -2.20 -35.59
C PHE A 158 -24.61 -3.19 -36.37
N PHE A 159 -25.00 -3.57 -37.58
CA PHE A 159 -24.21 -4.53 -38.38
C PHE A 159 -22.89 -3.97 -38.89
N SER A 160 -22.79 -2.66 -39.12
CA SER A 160 -21.56 -2.03 -39.54
C SER A 160 -20.53 -1.91 -38.43
N ILE A 161 -20.98 -1.63 -37.18
CA ILE A 161 -20.08 -1.32 -36.05
C ILE A 161 -19.74 -2.56 -35.21
N LEU A 162 -20.70 -3.50 -35.05
CA LEU A 162 -20.55 -4.65 -34.16
C LEU A 162 -19.26 -5.45 -34.35
N PRO A 163 -18.82 -5.80 -35.58
CA PRO A 163 -17.60 -6.59 -35.74
C PRO A 163 -16.34 -5.85 -35.24
N ALA A 164 -16.24 -4.57 -35.61
CA ALA A 164 -15.11 -3.73 -35.18
C ALA A 164 -15.11 -3.50 -33.66
N LEU A 165 -16.28 -3.21 -33.08
CA LEU A 165 -16.47 -3.02 -31.66
C LEU A 165 -16.09 -4.27 -30.84
N LEU A 166 -16.53 -5.44 -31.30
CA LEU A 166 -16.22 -6.72 -30.66
C LEU A 166 -14.72 -6.96 -30.61
N ILE A 167 -14.04 -6.79 -31.76
CA ILE A 167 -12.58 -6.96 -31.83
C ILE A 167 -11.87 -5.95 -30.92
N CYS A 168 -12.24 -4.66 -31.00
CA CYS A 168 -11.66 -3.61 -30.18
C CYS A 168 -11.87 -3.87 -28.68
N ASN A 169 -13.05 -4.30 -28.27
CA ASN A 169 -13.35 -4.61 -26.87
C ASN A 169 -12.57 -5.83 -26.39
N ILE A 170 -12.47 -6.90 -27.16
CA ILE A 170 -11.71 -8.11 -26.82
C ILE A 170 -10.22 -7.77 -26.67
N VAL A 171 -9.63 -7.15 -27.69
CA VAL A 171 -8.21 -6.79 -27.69
C VAL A 171 -7.92 -5.74 -26.63
N GLY A 172 -8.76 -4.72 -26.49
CA GLY A 172 -8.61 -3.66 -25.50
C GLY A 172 -8.71 -4.19 -24.07
N ALA A 173 -9.68 -5.04 -23.76
CA ALA A 173 -9.82 -5.67 -22.45
C ALA A 173 -8.61 -6.56 -22.12
N ALA A 174 -8.13 -7.35 -23.09
CA ALA A 174 -6.95 -8.17 -22.94
C ALA A 174 -5.68 -7.32 -22.67
N ALA A 175 -5.51 -6.23 -23.40
CA ALA A 175 -4.38 -5.30 -23.24
C ALA A 175 -4.41 -4.60 -21.86
N ILE A 176 -5.57 -4.03 -21.47
CA ILE A 176 -5.76 -3.42 -20.15
C ILE A 176 -5.47 -4.44 -19.05
N GLY A 177 -6.04 -5.65 -19.13
CA GLY A 177 -5.83 -6.71 -18.17
C GLY A 177 -4.37 -7.16 -18.06
N LEU A 178 -3.64 -7.19 -19.17
CA LEU A 178 -2.20 -7.50 -19.19
C LEU A 178 -1.40 -6.46 -18.39
N VAL A 179 -1.67 -5.16 -18.61
CA VAL A 179 -1.02 -4.07 -17.87
C VAL A 179 -1.32 -4.16 -16.38
N PHE A 180 -2.59 -4.36 -16.00
CA PHE A 180 -2.99 -4.52 -14.59
C PHE A 180 -2.32 -5.71 -13.92
N ARG A 181 -2.27 -6.86 -14.57
CA ARG A 181 -1.61 -8.05 -14.02
C ARG A 181 -0.10 -7.84 -13.86
N ARG A 182 0.54 -7.22 -14.85
CA ARG A 182 1.97 -6.92 -14.79
C ARG A 182 2.29 -6.01 -13.61
N GLU A 183 1.55 -4.93 -13.43
CA GLU A 183 1.78 -3.98 -12.34
C GLU A 183 1.51 -4.61 -10.97
N ARG A 184 0.42 -5.35 -10.81
CA ARG A 184 0.13 -6.07 -9.56
C ARG A 184 1.21 -7.10 -9.21
N ARG A 185 1.74 -7.83 -10.20
CA ARG A 185 2.87 -8.74 -9.99
C ARG A 185 4.11 -7.99 -9.54
N TYR A 186 4.48 -6.94 -10.25
CA TYR A 186 5.61 -6.09 -9.88
C TYR A 186 5.51 -5.58 -8.44
N LEU A 187 4.38 -5.00 -8.07
CA LEU A 187 4.15 -4.52 -6.70
C LEU A 187 4.19 -5.64 -5.67
N SER A 188 3.68 -6.83 -6.01
CA SER A 188 3.75 -8.00 -5.11
C SER A 188 5.19 -8.50 -4.93
N GLU A 189 6.00 -8.49 -5.97
CA GLU A 189 7.42 -8.86 -5.92
C GLU A 189 8.23 -7.84 -5.10
N VAL A 190 8.00 -6.54 -5.31
CA VAL A 190 8.63 -5.48 -4.51
C VAL A 190 8.27 -5.63 -3.03
N ARG A 191 6.99 -5.84 -2.71
CA ARG A 191 6.56 -6.10 -1.32
C ARG A 191 7.20 -7.36 -0.74
N LYS A 192 7.32 -8.42 -1.53
CA LYS A 192 7.99 -9.66 -1.13
C LYS A 192 9.48 -9.42 -0.86
N MET A 193 10.17 -8.70 -1.74
CA MET A 193 11.58 -8.33 -1.52
C MET A 193 11.75 -7.47 -0.26
N GLN A 194 10.91 -6.45 -0.07
CA GLN A 194 10.90 -5.65 1.16
C GLN A 194 10.59 -6.51 2.39
N SER A 195 9.71 -7.50 2.25
CA SER A 195 9.39 -8.43 3.34
C SER A 195 10.53 -9.39 3.69
N LEU A 196 11.45 -9.64 2.78
CA LEU A 196 12.65 -10.45 2.99
C LEU A 196 13.83 -9.62 3.52
N ALA A 197 13.78 -8.31 3.39
CA ALA A 197 14.77 -7.41 3.98
C ALA A 197 14.79 -7.59 5.50
N ARG A 198 15.97 -7.73 6.09
CA ARG A 198 16.17 -7.90 7.53
C ARG A 198 16.73 -6.66 8.20
N ILE A 199 17.12 -5.69 7.41
CA ILE A 199 17.79 -4.47 7.84
C ILE A 199 16.81 -3.30 7.69
N ASP A 200 16.80 -2.42 8.67
CA ASP A 200 16.15 -1.12 8.62
C ASP A 200 17.03 -0.14 7.81
N SER A 201 16.44 0.46 6.78
CA SER A 201 17.19 1.30 5.83
C SER A 201 17.69 2.62 6.43
N LEU A 202 17.06 3.12 7.48
CA LEU A 202 17.43 4.37 8.13
C LEU A 202 18.58 4.18 9.10
N THR A 203 18.49 3.17 9.97
CA THR A 203 19.42 2.98 11.08
C THR A 203 20.50 1.94 10.80
N ASN A 204 20.36 1.19 9.70
CA ASN A 204 21.24 0.07 9.36
C ASN A 204 21.33 -1.00 10.48
N LEU A 205 20.31 -1.08 11.32
CA LEU A 205 20.09 -2.13 12.31
C LEU A 205 19.23 -3.27 11.71
N LEU A 206 19.13 -4.37 12.44
CA LEU A 206 18.07 -5.33 12.12
C LEU A 206 16.71 -4.65 12.22
N ASN A 207 15.79 -5.03 11.36
CA ASN A 207 14.37 -4.72 11.57
C ASN A 207 13.72 -5.83 12.42
N ARG A 208 12.43 -5.68 12.75
CA ARG A 208 11.67 -6.66 13.54
C ARG A 208 11.86 -8.11 13.04
N ARG A 209 11.79 -8.33 11.73
CA ARG A 209 11.96 -9.68 11.13
C ARG A 209 13.39 -10.18 11.22
N GLY A 210 14.36 -9.29 11.07
CA GLY A 210 15.77 -9.60 11.28
C GLY A 210 16.00 -10.08 12.72
N MET A 211 15.43 -9.37 13.70
CA MET A 211 15.52 -9.73 15.11
C MET A 211 14.86 -11.08 15.40
N ASP A 212 13.62 -11.32 14.94
CA ASP A 212 12.92 -12.60 15.13
C ASP A 212 13.80 -13.79 14.68
N ARG A 213 14.45 -13.64 13.55
CA ARG A 213 15.29 -14.70 13.00
C ARG A 213 16.59 -14.89 13.76
N GLU A 214 17.28 -13.79 14.10
CA GLU A 214 18.57 -13.86 14.79
C GLU A 214 18.38 -14.37 16.23
N VAL A 215 17.38 -13.88 16.95
CA VAL A 215 17.05 -14.38 18.30
C VAL A 215 16.61 -15.83 18.25
N GLY A 216 15.79 -16.23 17.28
CA GLY A 216 15.35 -17.62 17.10
C GLY A 216 16.50 -18.59 16.75
N ALA A 217 17.61 -18.09 16.21
CA ALA A 217 18.83 -18.87 15.95
C ALA A 217 19.82 -18.84 17.12
N THR A 218 19.69 -17.92 18.05
CA THR A 218 20.62 -17.73 19.18
C THR A 218 20.22 -18.63 20.35
N LYS A 219 21.15 -19.41 20.85
CA LYS A 219 20.97 -20.17 22.10
C LYS A 219 21.29 -19.26 23.28
N PHE A 220 20.37 -19.16 24.22
CA PHE A 220 20.64 -18.42 25.45
C PHE A 220 21.25 -19.31 26.54
N ASP A 221 21.97 -18.66 27.46
CA ASP A 221 22.59 -19.33 28.60
C ASP A 221 21.59 -19.47 29.76
N THR A 222 21.11 -20.68 30.00
CA THR A 222 20.17 -20.99 31.07
C THR A 222 20.75 -20.76 32.47
N THR A 223 22.09 -20.73 32.61
CA THR A 223 22.74 -20.52 33.92
C THR A 223 22.81 -19.02 34.27
N ARG A 224 23.15 -18.19 33.33
CA ARG A 224 23.28 -16.73 33.48
C ARG A 224 21.97 -15.98 33.20
N GLY A 225 21.09 -16.56 32.40
CA GLY A 225 19.86 -15.95 31.94
C GLY A 225 20.07 -15.03 30.73
N HIS A 226 18.97 -14.52 30.21
CA HIS A 226 18.93 -13.63 29.07
C HIS A 226 17.99 -12.45 29.33
N VAL A 227 18.16 -11.36 28.58
CA VAL A 227 17.40 -10.14 28.76
C VAL A 227 16.96 -9.58 27.42
N LEU A 228 15.78 -9.00 27.39
CA LEU A 228 15.31 -8.11 26.33
C LEU A 228 15.14 -6.70 26.91
N PHE A 229 15.76 -5.73 26.27
CA PHE A 229 15.51 -4.32 26.46
C PHE A 229 14.65 -3.80 25.30
N TYR A 230 13.60 -3.07 25.63
CA TYR A 230 12.71 -2.41 24.70
C TYR A 230 12.66 -0.92 25.04
N PHE A 231 12.89 -0.04 24.08
CA PHE A 231 12.97 1.39 24.37
C PHE A 231 12.47 2.23 23.18
N ASP A 232 12.06 3.44 23.48
CA ASP A 232 11.75 4.44 22.48
C ASP A 232 12.40 5.79 22.75
N VAL A 233 12.39 6.66 21.74
CA VAL A 233 12.91 8.02 21.82
C VAL A 233 11.85 8.92 22.44
N ASP A 234 12.17 9.50 23.59
CA ASP A 234 11.25 10.38 24.31
C ASP A 234 10.88 11.61 23.50
N ASN A 235 9.60 11.92 23.45
CA ASN A 235 9.06 13.08 22.75
C ASN A 235 9.43 13.16 21.24
N PHE A 236 9.62 12.04 20.57
CA PHE A 236 10.04 11.98 19.16
C PHE A 236 9.13 12.80 18.24
N LYS A 237 7.81 12.79 18.50
CA LYS A 237 6.87 13.64 17.75
C LYS A 237 7.20 15.12 17.87
N ALA A 238 7.59 15.60 19.05
CA ALA A 238 7.96 17.01 19.25
C ALA A 238 9.26 17.38 18.50
N ILE A 239 10.18 16.43 18.34
CA ILE A 239 11.37 16.63 17.50
C ILE A 239 10.96 16.82 16.03
N ASN A 240 10.08 15.94 15.51
CA ASN A 240 9.55 16.07 14.15
C ASN A 240 8.78 17.37 13.94
N ASP A 241 7.91 17.72 14.88
CA ASP A 241 7.07 18.91 14.78
C ASP A 241 7.90 20.22 14.91
N GLY A 242 8.99 20.20 15.67
CA GLY A 242 9.83 21.37 15.91
C GLY A 242 10.97 21.55 14.90
N PHE A 243 11.60 20.47 14.44
CA PHE A 243 12.81 20.51 13.61
C PHE A 243 12.67 19.80 12.26
N GLY A 244 11.45 19.26 11.97
CA GLY A 244 11.18 18.54 10.72
C GLY A 244 11.51 17.04 10.76
N HIS A 245 10.96 16.31 9.81
CA HIS A 245 11.14 14.85 9.73
C HIS A 245 12.60 14.44 9.49
N ASP A 246 13.36 15.23 8.74
CA ASP A 246 14.79 14.95 8.48
C ASP A 246 15.62 15.00 9.77
N ALA A 247 15.28 15.91 10.70
CA ALA A 247 15.93 15.98 12.02
C ALA A 247 15.53 14.77 12.90
N GLY A 248 14.28 14.32 12.83
CA GLY A 248 13.82 13.10 13.48
C GLY A 248 14.55 11.86 12.96
N ASP A 249 14.69 11.73 11.65
CA ASP A 249 15.41 10.62 11.02
C ASP A 249 16.90 10.64 11.41
N ALA A 250 17.54 11.80 11.44
CA ALA A 250 18.90 11.96 11.93
C ALA A 250 19.03 11.57 13.40
N ALA A 251 18.07 11.95 14.26
CA ALA A 251 18.05 11.57 15.65
C ALA A 251 18.00 10.04 15.82
N LEU A 252 17.14 9.34 15.09
CA LEU A 252 17.06 7.87 15.12
C LEU A 252 18.35 7.20 14.69
N ALA A 253 19.00 7.70 13.62
CA ALA A 253 20.27 7.18 13.15
C ALA A 253 21.39 7.37 14.17
N ILE A 254 21.44 8.54 14.84
CA ILE A 254 22.42 8.83 15.89
C ILE A 254 22.18 7.97 17.13
N VAL A 255 20.92 7.79 17.56
CA VAL A 255 20.56 6.88 18.67
C VAL A 255 21.06 5.46 18.37
N ALA A 256 20.78 4.97 17.17
CA ALA A 256 21.23 3.65 16.73
C ALA A 256 22.76 3.51 16.78
N ALA A 257 23.48 4.49 16.25
CA ALA A 257 24.96 4.50 16.23
C ALA A 257 25.54 4.51 17.66
N ARG A 258 25.08 5.43 18.54
CA ARG A 258 25.60 5.54 19.92
C ARG A 258 25.34 4.27 20.73
N ILE A 259 24.16 3.66 20.59
CA ILE A 259 23.87 2.42 21.29
C ILE A 259 24.71 1.27 20.75
N LYS A 260 24.89 1.19 19.44
CA LYS A 260 25.74 0.18 18.79
C LYS A 260 27.20 0.23 19.30
N ASP A 261 27.73 1.42 19.56
CA ASP A 261 29.09 1.59 20.09
C ASP A 261 29.24 1.08 21.55
N ILE A 262 28.13 1.02 22.30
CA ILE A 262 28.15 0.60 23.70
C ILE A 262 27.90 -0.90 23.84
N ILE A 263 27.09 -1.46 22.94
CA ILE A 263 26.76 -2.87 22.94
C ILE A 263 28.00 -3.67 22.54
N ARG A 264 28.45 -4.55 23.43
CA ARG A 264 29.57 -5.45 23.20
C ARG A 264 29.07 -6.91 23.14
N GLY A 265 29.74 -7.73 22.34
CA GLY A 265 29.45 -9.15 22.26
C GLY A 265 28.25 -9.50 21.35
N GLU A 266 27.61 -10.63 21.63
CA GLU A 266 26.56 -11.22 20.79
C GLU A 266 25.16 -10.65 21.07
N ALA A 267 25.04 -9.33 21.21
CA ALA A 267 23.75 -8.68 21.36
C ALA A 267 23.05 -8.51 20.01
N VAL A 268 21.79 -8.87 19.94
CA VAL A 268 20.93 -8.67 18.77
C VAL A 268 20.21 -7.34 18.91
N PHE A 269 20.53 -6.35 18.07
CA PHE A 269 19.98 -5.01 18.12
C PHE A 269 19.12 -4.72 16.89
N ALA A 270 17.87 -4.27 17.12
CA ALA A 270 16.90 -4.02 16.07
C ALA A 270 16.10 -2.74 16.30
N ARG A 271 15.64 -2.14 15.19
CA ARG A 271 14.56 -1.15 15.19
C ARG A 271 13.24 -1.85 14.90
N GLN A 272 12.27 -1.70 15.81
CA GLN A 272 10.96 -2.35 15.68
C GLN A 272 10.01 -1.59 14.76
N GLY A 273 10.14 -0.26 14.69
CA GLY A 273 9.39 0.65 13.84
C GLY A 273 9.24 2.02 14.50
N GLY A 274 8.99 3.06 13.71
CA GLY A 274 8.89 4.41 14.25
C GLY A 274 10.12 4.81 15.08
N ASP A 275 9.91 5.11 16.35
CA ASP A 275 10.90 5.48 17.35
C ASP A 275 11.26 4.33 18.33
N GLU A 276 10.78 3.10 18.07
CA GLU A 276 10.95 1.95 18.93
C GLU A 276 12.13 1.05 18.53
N PHE A 277 12.88 0.62 19.53
CA PHE A 277 14.06 -0.23 19.38
C PHE A 277 14.05 -1.38 20.40
N SER A 278 14.79 -2.43 20.09
CA SER A 278 14.96 -3.57 21.00
C SER A 278 16.38 -4.15 20.94
N ILE A 279 16.85 -4.59 22.10
CA ILE A 279 18.16 -5.24 22.25
C ILE A 279 17.94 -6.54 23.02
N TYR A 280 18.36 -7.65 22.41
CA TYR A 280 18.37 -8.96 23.07
C TYR A 280 19.82 -9.36 23.39
N VAL A 281 20.05 -9.80 24.63
CA VAL A 281 21.35 -10.29 25.10
C VAL A 281 21.15 -11.72 25.64
N ALA A 282 21.78 -12.68 24.98
CA ALA A 282 21.58 -14.12 25.22
C ALA A 282 22.23 -14.64 26.53
N SER A 283 23.18 -13.90 27.10
CA SER A 283 23.88 -14.27 28.35
C SER A 283 24.20 -13.02 29.14
N LEU A 284 23.42 -12.79 30.21
CA LEU A 284 23.65 -11.66 31.13
C LEU A 284 23.17 -12.04 32.53
N GLU A 285 23.98 -11.83 33.54
CA GLU A 285 23.60 -12.07 34.94
C GLU A 285 22.62 -10.99 35.45
N SER A 286 21.63 -11.41 36.25
CA SER A 286 20.60 -10.50 36.76
C SER A 286 21.14 -9.26 37.44
N ARG A 287 22.26 -9.38 38.20
CA ARG A 287 22.93 -8.26 38.88
C ARG A 287 23.45 -7.16 37.96
N ASP A 288 23.74 -7.49 36.71
CA ASP A 288 24.37 -6.56 35.76
C ASP A 288 23.32 -5.86 34.88
N VAL A 289 22.09 -6.40 34.82
CA VAL A 289 21.04 -5.96 33.88
C VAL A 289 20.68 -4.49 34.06
N GLN A 290 20.39 -4.04 35.29
CA GLN A 290 20.03 -2.65 35.57
C GLN A 290 21.17 -1.70 35.20
N GLY A 291 22.41 -2.05 35.51
CA GLY A 291 23.59 -1.24 35.16
C GLY A 291 23.78 -1.11 33.65
N VAL A 292 23.47 -2.16 32.88
CA VAL A 292 23.49 -2.08 31.41
C VAL A 292 22.38 -1.15 30.92
N ALA A 293 21.16 -1.29 31.44
CA ALA A 293 20.03 -0.46 31.05
C ALA A 293 20.27 1.04 31.33
N ASP A 294 20.79 1.38 32.52
CA ASP A 294 21.10 2.76 32.90
C ASP A 294 22.21 3.35 32.04
N ARG A 295 23.22 2.55 31.68
CA ARG A 295 24.30 2.97 30.76
C ARG A 295 23.75 3.28 29.37
N LEU A 296 22.80 2.50 28.86
CA LEU A 296 22.16 2.76 27.55
C LEU A 296 21.41 4.11 27.57
N CYS A 297 20.63 4.38 28.63
CA CYS A 297 19.93 5.67 28.77
C CYS A 297 20.91 6.84 28.89
N SER A 298 21.96 6.69 29.71
CA SER A 298 22.96 7.73 29.95
C SER A 298 23.74 8.09 28.70
N ALA A 299 24.05 7.12 27.86
CA ALA A 299 24.79 7.34 26.62
C ALA A 299 24.03 8.20 25.61
N ILE A 300 22.71 8.15 25.62
CA ILE A 300 21.90 8.99 24.75
C ILE A 300 21.75 10.39 25.35
N SER A 301 21.45 10.49 26.65
CA SER A 301 21.21 11.78 27.32
C SER A 301 22.47 12.63 27.55
N SER A 302 23.66 12.01 27.63
CA SER A 302 24.93 12.70 27.95
C SER A 302 25.42 13.68 26.88
N GLN A 303 24.97 13.52 25.65
CA GLN A 303 25.42 14.35 24.51
C GLN A 303 24.25 14.91 23.74
N LYS A 304 24.29 16.20 23.46
CA LYS A 304 23.30 16.84 22.59
C LYS A 304 23.37 16.29 21.16
N PHE A 305 22.24 16.36 20.49
CA PHE A 305 22.10 16.02 19.07
C PHE A 305 22.22 17.31 18.25
N SER A 306 22.88 17.24 17.11
CA SER A 306 23.01 18.36 16.19
C SER A 306 22.60 17.94 14.78
N HIS A 307 21.76 18.73 14.14
CA HIS A 307 21.35 18.53 12.75
C HIS A 307 21.14 19.90 12.08
N ASN A 308 21.78 20.15 10.94
CA ASN A 308 21.69 21.40 10.17
C ASN A 308 21.89 22.71 10.98
N GLY A 309 22.70 22.67 12.04
CA GLY A 309 22.94 23.83 12.91
C GLY A 309 22.04 23.91 14.14
N ASP A 310 20.94 23.18 14.16
CA ASP A 310 20.07 23.07 15.33
C ASP A 310 20.66 22.06 16.34
N VAL A 311 20.54 22.40 17.63
CA VAL A 311 21.02 21.57 18.72
C VAL A 311 19.87 21.30 19.69
N PHE A 312 19.52 20.03 19.87
CA PHE A 312 18.41 19.63 20.73
C PHE A 312 18.76 18.42 21.61
N PRO A 313 18.15 18.28 22.79
CA PRO A 313 18.33 17.11 23.62
C PRO A 313 17.50 15.94 23.09
N VAL A 314 18.05 14.74 23.18
CA VAL A 314 17.33 13.49 22.94
C VAL A 314 17.53 12.59 24.14
N THR A 315 16.46 11.98 24.63
CA THR A 315 16.49 10.97 25.69
C THR A 315 15.72 9.73 25.25
N ILE A 316 15.98 8.63 25.92
CA ILE A 316 15.21 7.39 25.72
C ILE A 316 14.64 6.92 27.04
N SER A 317 13.45 6.34 26.98
CA SER A 317 12.88 5.53 28.05
C SER A 317 13.04 4.06 27.71
N LEU A 318 13.46 3.25 28.66
CA LEU A 318 13.81 1.85 28.45
C LEU A 318 13.09 0.94 29.45
N GLY A 319 12.44 -0.12 28.93
CA GLY A 319 11.97 -1.25 29.71
C GLY A 319 12.84 -2.47 29.47
N GLY A 320 13.15 -3.22 30.53
CA GLY A 320 13.89 -4.47 30.43
C GLY A 320 13.14 -5.62 31.06
N TYR A 321 13.30 -6.82 30.53
CA TYR A 321 12.83 -8.04 31.15
C TYR A 321 13.89 -9.12 31.09
N TRP A 322 14.34 -9.58 32.25
CA TRP A 322 15.34 -10.64 32.42
C TRP A 322 14.71 -11.93 32.90
N THR A 323 15.15 -13.07 32.34
CA THR A 323 14.65 -14.39 32.71
C THR A 323 15.69 -15.49 32.47
N LYS A 324 15.50 -16.63 33.14
CA LYS A 324 16.17 -17.91 32.85
C LYS A 324 15.25 -18.90 32.12
N GLN A 325 13.98 -18.55 31.94
CA GLN A 325 12.99 -19.37 31.27
C GLN A 325 13.10 -19.24 29.74
N ASP A 326 12.78 -20.30 29.03
CA ASP A 326 12.67 -20.28 27.57
C ASP A 326 11.36 -19.62 27.18
N LEU A 327 11.40 -18.29 26.96
CA LEU A 327 10.28 -17.51 26.50
C LEU A 327 10.44 -17.14 25.04
N THR A 328 9.32 -17.04 24.34
CA THR A 328 9.32 -16.51 22.98
C THR A 328 9.74 -15.03 22.97
N LEU A 329 10.35 -14.58 21.88
CA LEU A 329 10.73 -13.17 21.73
C LEU A 329 9.52 -12.22 21.95
N GLN A 330 8.34 -12.63 21.46
CA GLN A 330 7.12 -11.82 21.60
C GLN A 330 6.67 -11.69 23.08
N GLU A 331 6.80 -12.75 23.88
CA GLU A 331 6.51 -12.69 25.32
C GLU A 331 7.49 -11.77 26.04
N MET A 332 8.80 -11.85 25.70
CA MET A 332 9.79 -10.96 26.27
C MET A 332 9.56 -9.50 25.90
N ILE A 333 9.21 -9.23 24.61
CA ILE A 333 8.85 -7.87 24.15
C ILE A 333 7.66 -7.34 24.98
N SER A 334 6.60 -8.12 25.12
CA SER A 334 5.41 -7.69 25.86
C SER A 334 5.74 -7.30 27.32
N ARG A 335 6.59 -8.10 27.99
CA ARG A 335 7.00 -7.83 29.38
C ARG A 335 7.94 -6.64 29.50
N ALA A 336 8.85 -6.45 28.54
CA ALA A 336 9.73 -5.30 28.49
C ALA A 336 8.96 -4.01 28.20
N ASP A 337 7.94 -4.06 27.31
CA ASP A 337 7.07 -2.92 26.98
C ASP A 337 6.25 -2.47 28.20
N GLU A 338 5.76 -3.39 29.02
CA GLU A 338 5.14 -3.06 30.33
C GLU A 338 6.08 -2.21 31.18
N GLN A 339 7.38 -2.57 31.24
CA GLN A 339 8.37 -1.81 32.01
C GLN A 339 8.71 -0.46 31.36
N LEU A 340 8.72 -0.38 30.04
CA LEU A 340 8.87 0.87 29.30
C LEU A 340 7.73 1.84 29.63
N LEU A 341 6.49 1.36 29.68
CA LEU A 341 5.35 2.17 30.07
C LEU A 341 5.50 2.74 31.49
N PHE A 342 6.02 1.95 32.43
CA PHE A 342 6.32 2.43 33.78
C PHE A 342 7.45 3.48 33.79
N ALA A 343 8.52 3.28 33.02
CA ALA A 343 9.60 4.26 32.89
C ALA A 343 9.09 5.61 32.33
N LYS A 344 8.23 5.58 31.31
CA LYS A 344 7.58 6.77 30.74
C LYS A 344 6.71 7.51 31.76
N ARG A 345 5.87 6.78 32.51
CA ARG A 345 5.00 7.37 33.56
C ARG A 345 5.79 7.94 34.73
N ALA A 346 6.95 7.38 35.04
CA ALA A 346 7.81 7.85 36.11
C ALA A 346 8.65 9.11 35.77
N GLY A 347 8.44 9.72 34.59
CA GLY A 347 9.07 10.97 34.16
C GLY A 347 10.05 10.83 33.01
N LYS A 348 10.06 9.70 32.29
CA LYS A 348 10.91 9.44 31.12
C LYS A 348 12.42 9.47 31.41
N SER A 349 13.26 9.38 30.37
CA SER A 349 14.73 9.44 30.43
C SER A 349 15.34 8.50 31.49
N ARG A 350 14.84 7.27 31.54
CA ARG A 350 15.24 6.26 32.54
C ARG A 350 14.99 4.84 32.09
N ALA A 351 15.64 3.92 32.77
CA ALA A 351 15.44 2.50 32.60
C ALA A 351 14.65 1.89 33.75
N ARG A 352 13.84 0.88 33.47
CA ARG A 352 13.20 0.02 34.43
C ARG A 352 13.29 -1.43 33.98
N VAL A 353 13.74 -2.31 34.85
CA VAL A 353 13.89 -3.75 34.56
C VAL A 353 13.04 -4.57 35.51
N ALA A 354 12.35 -5.57 34.98
CA ALA A 354 11.68 -6.61 35.75
C ALA A 354 12.42 -7.94 35.64
N PHE A 355 12.31 -8.75 36.68
CA PHE A 355 12.91 -10.06 36.80
C PHE A 355 11.85 -11.13 37.03
N ASP A 356 12.10 -12.37 36.64
CA ASP A 356 11.15 -13.49 36.81
C ASP A 356 10.61 -13.66 38.23
N GLN A 357 11.39 -13.31 39.26
CA GLN A 357 11.02 -13.47 40.68
C GLN A 357 10.00 -12.44 41.19
N ASP A 358 9.76 -11.34 40.47
CA ASP A 358 8.88 -10.26 40.92
C ASP A 358 7.38 -10.63 40.83
N ARG A 359 7.03 -11.67 40.06
CA ARG A 359 5.62 -12.13 39.93
C ARG A 359 5.07 -12.87 41.15
N ASN A 360 5.92 -13.50 41.97
CA ASN A 360 5.48 -14.20 43.16
C ASN A 360 5.12 -13.26 44.34
N ALA A 361 5.56 -12.00 44.29
CA ALA A 361 5.29 -11.00 45.31
C ALA A 361 3.95 -10.25 45.10
N SER A 362 3.45 -10.17 43.84
CA SER A 362 2.24 -9.42 43.49
C SER A 362 0.94 -10.26 43.53
N ASN A 363 1.04 -11.59 43.68
CA ASN A 363 -0.13 -12.48 43.82
C ASN A 363 -0.47 -12.85 45.27
N VAL A 364 0.16 -12.23 46.26
CA VAL A 364 -0.02 -12.49 47.70
C VAL A 364 -0.42 -11.21 48.46
N ALA A 365 -0.87 -10.16 47.76
CA ALA A 365 -1.38 -8.94 48.40
C ALA A 365 -2.85 -8.70 48.03
#